data_d47e85a2ee8655691841d3a17bb07d89
#
_entry.id   d47e85a2ee8655691841d3a17bb07d89
#
_cell.length_a   1.000
_cell.length_b   1.000
_cell.length_c   1.000
_cell.angle_alpha   90.00
_cell.angle_beta   90.00
_cell.angle_gamma   90.00
#
_symmetry.space_group_name_H-M   'P 1'
#
loop_
_entity.id
_entity.type
_entity.pdbx_description
1 polymer ?
#
loop_
_entity_poly.entity_id
_entity_poly.type
_entity_poly.pdbx_seq_one_letter_code
_entity_poly.pdbx_strand_id
1 'polypeptide(L)'
;MKTILLVEDDPGNVRIFSRMLTRLGGLTVKHTENADEVIQIAQAQEVDIILMDVSLPRSLYQGKLVDGIKLTQILKEDPTTARIPVILVTAHAMEGDRDKFLEQSGADDYISKPVIDYQALLDQITALLPEA
;
A
#
# COMPACT_ATOMS: atom_id res chain seq x y z
N MET A 1 -7.65 -17.46 0.78
CA MET A 1 -8.00 -16.09 0.36
C MET A 1 -6.85 -15.16 0.68
N LYS A 2 -6.46 -14.33 -0.25
CA LYS A 2 -5.37 -13.38 -0.04
C LYS A 2 -5.83 -12.16 0.74
N THR A 3 -4.96 -11.58 1.54
CA THR A 3 -5.24 -10.42 2.38
C THR A 3 -4.39 -9.24 1.95
N ILE A 4 -5.04 -8.09 1.76
CA ILE A 4 -4.37 -6.84 1.41
C ILE A 4 -4.47 -5.86 2.59
N LEU A 5 -3.37 -5.20 2.91
CA LEU A 5 -3.35 -4.13 3.89
C LEU A 5 -3.52 -2.81 3.16
N LEU A 6 -4.60 -2.11 3.46
CA LEU A 6 -4.86 -0.78 2.90
C LEU A 6 -4.39 0.27 3.91
N VAL A 7 -3.37 1.04 3.55
CA VAL A 7 -2.83 2.12 4.38
C VAL A 7 -3.31 3.44 3.77
N GLU A 8 -4.34 4.03 4.38
CA GLU A 8 -5.05 5.18 3.84
C GLU A 8 -5.70 5.95 4.99
N ASP A 9 -5.60 7.27 4.98
CA ASP A 9 -6.16 8.12 6.03
C ASP A 9 -7.54 8.71 5.69
N ASP A 10 -7.90 8.80 4.40
CA ASP A 10 -9.17 9.38 3.98
C ASP A 10 -10.29 8.33 4.05
N PRO A 11 -11.32 8.54 4.92
CA PRO A 11 -12.41 7.56 5.04
C PRO A 11 -13.16 7.28 3.74
N GLY A 12 -13.28 8.27 2.86
CA GLY A 12 -13.93 8.08 1.55
C GLY A 12 -13.14 7.14 0.66
N ASN A 13 -11.81 7.31 0.61
CA ASN A 13 -10.94 6.43 -0.15
C ASN A 13 -10.90 5.02 0.45
N VAL A 14 -10.88 4.91 1.78
CA VAL A 14 -10.94 3.62 2.45
C VAL A 14 -12.19 2.85 2.02
N ARG A 15 -13.32 3.52 2.00
CA ARG A 15 -14.60 2.90 1.63
C ARG A 15 -14.59 2.42 0.19
N ILE A 16 -14.12 3.26 -0.73
CA ILE A 16 -14.08 2.95 -2.17
C ILE A 16 -13.14 1.77 -2.43
N PHE A 17 -11.91 1.85 -1.92
CA PHE A 17 -10.93 0.79 -2.11
C PHE A 17 -11.37 -0.52 -1.47
N SER A 18 -11.87 -0.47 -0.24
CA SER A 18 -12.30 -1.67 0.47
C SER A 18 -13.41 -2.39 -0.29
N ARG A 19 -14.40 -1.64 -0.79
CA ARG A 19 -15.50 -2.21 -1.55
C ARG A 19 -15.01 -2.83 -2.84
N MET A 20 -14.17 -2.13 -3.59
CA MET A 20 -13.63 -2.62 -4.85
C MET A 20 -12.80 -3.88 -4.64
N LEU A 21 -11.90 -3.85 -3.65
CA LEU A 21 -10.99 -4.96 -3.40
C LEU A 21 -11.74 -6.21 -2.92
N THR A 22 -12.78 -6.05 -2.09
CA THR A 22 -13.55 -7.19 -1.60
C THR A 22 -14.51 -7.72 -2.65
N ARG A 23 -15.26 -6.85 -3.33
CA ARG A 23 -16.32 -7.27 -4.26
C ARG A 23 -15.79 -7.72 -5.61
N LEU A 24 -14.86 -6.97 -6.18
CA LEU A 24 -14.31 -7.27 -7.51
C LEU A 24 -13.08 -8.15 -7.43
N GLY A 25 -12.25 -7.95 -6.41
CA GLY A 25 -10.99 -8.66 -6.26
C GLY A 25 -11.05 -9.94 -5.44
N GLY A 26 -12.12 -10.13 -4.67
CA GLY A 26 -12.22 -11.29 -3.78
C GLY A 26 -11.20 -11.32 -2.67
N LEU A 27 -10.67 -10.16 -2.28
CA LEU A 27 -9.61 -10.04 -1.28
C LEU A 27 -10.20 -9.76 0.10
N THR A 28 -9.49 -10.21 1.14
CA THR A 28 -9.75 -9.77 2.51
C THR A 28 -8.98 -8.49 2.73
N VAL A 29 -9.65 -7.44 3.22
CA VAL A 29 -9.02 -6.13 3.42
C VAL A 29 -8.83 -5.86 4.91
N LYS A 30 -7.59 -5.55 5.30
CA LYS A 30 -7.28 -4.93 6.58
C LYS A 30 -6.96 -3.47 6.31
N HIS A 31 -7.33 -2.58 7.22
CA HIS A 31 -7.10 -1.15 7.07
C HIS A 31 -6.45 -0.55 8.30
N THR A 32 -5.50 0.35 8.08
CA THR A 32 -4.94 1.21 9.11
C THR A 32 -4.35 2.46 8.48
N GLU A 33 -4.24 3.53 9.26
CA GLU A 33 -3.44 4.71 8.89
C GLU A 33 -2.23 4.87 9.81
N ASN A 34 -2.06 3.98 10.77
CA ASN A 34 -1.02 4.06 11.80
C ASN A 34 0.24 3.30 11.37
N ALA A 35 1.37 4.00 11.27
CA ALA A 35 2.62 3.42 10.78
C ALA A 35 3.14 2.29 11.69
N ASP A 36 3.06 2.43 13.01
CA ASP A 36 3.49 1.36 13.92
C ASP A 36 2.68 0.09 13.70
N GLU A 37 1.37 0.25 13.48
CA GLU A 37 0.48 -0.88 13.22
C GLU A 37 0.81 -1.54 11.88
N VAL A 38 1.13 -0.76 10.84
CA VAL A 38 1.58 -1.30 9.54
C VAL A 38 2.78 -2.22 9.73
N ILE A 39 3.77 -1.76 10.48
CA ILE A 39 4.99 -2.54 10.72
C ILE A 39 4.66 -3.82 11.49
N GLN A 40 3.83 -3.72 12.54
CA GLN A 40 3.43 -4.89 13.33
C GLN A 40 2.71 -5.95 12.50
N ILE A 41 1.75 -5.51 11.68
CA ILE A 41 0.99 -6.41 10.81
C ILE A 41 1.90 -7.08 9.78
N ALA A 42 2.81 -6.31 9.19
CA ALA A 42 3.74 -6.83 8.20
C ALA A 42 4.72 -7.83 8.81
N GLN A 43 5.27 -7.51 9.99
CA GLN A 43 6.19 -8.41 10.69
C GLN A 43 5.52 -9.71 11.11
N ALA A 44 4.24 -9.64 11.45
CA ALA A 44 3.46 -10.83 11.81
C ALA A 44 3.05 -11.68 10.59
N GLN A 45 3.39 -11.24 9.39
CA GLN A 45 3.06 -11.95 8.13
C GLN A 45 1.55 -12.14 7.94
N GLU A 46 0.75 -11.17 8.40
CA GLU A 46 -0.71 -11.25 8.35
C GLU A 46 -1.31 -10.82 7.02
N VAL A 47 -0.50 -10.23 6.13
CA VAL A 47 -0.96 -9.73 4.83
C VAL A 47 -0.06 -10.20 3.70
N ASP A 48 -0.62 -10.27 2.51
CA ASP A 48 0.08 -10.75 1.31
C ASP A 48 0.58 -9.60 0.44
N ILE A 49 -0.02 -8.43 0.54
CA ILE A 49 0.32 -7.25 -0.25
C ILE A 49 -0.15 -6.00 0.49
N ILE A 50 0.53 -4.89 0.26
CA ILE A 50 0.21 -3.60 0.89
C ILE A 50 -0.11 -2.57 -0.20
N LEU A 51 -1.25 -1.89 -0.04
CA LEU A 51 -1.61 -0.74 -0.85
C LEU A 51 -1.37 0.49 0.01
N MET A 52 -0.34 1.28 -0.33
CA MET A 52 0.22 2.32 0.53
C MET A 52 -0.04 3.72 -0.03
N ASP A 53 -0.82 4.53 0.68
CA ASP A 53 -0.96 5.95 0.34
C ASP A 53 0.37 6.65 0.60
N VAL A 54 0.83 7.44 -0.36
CA VAL A 54 2.05 8.24 -0.21
C VAL A 54 1.86 9.32 0.85
N SER A 55 0.69 9.94 0.90
CA SER A 55 0.41 11.05 1.83
C SER A 55 -0.28 10.54 3.08
N LEU A 56 0.44 10.50 4.19
CA LEU A 56 -0.06 10.07 5.49
C LEU A 56 0.25 11.16 6.54
N PRO A 57 -0.55 12.24 6.57
CA PRO A 57 -0.17 13.45 7.32
C PRO A 57 -0.11 13.27 8.84
N ARG A 58 -0.74 12.23 9.37
CA ARG A 58 -0.80 12.01 10.82
C ARG A 58 -0.18 10.68 11.26
N SER A 59 0.59 10.04 10.39
CA SER A 59 1.17 8.74 10.70
C SER A 59 2.50 8.92 11.43
N LEU A 60 2.63 8.26 12.58
CA LEU A 60 3.84 8.29 13.39
C LEU A 60 4.46 6.90 13.47
N TYR A 61 5.78 6.85 13.32
CA TYR A 61 6.56 5.64 13.56
C TYR A 61 7.63 5.97 14.60
N GLN A 62 7.56 5.32 15.75
CA GLN A 62 8.47 5.58 16.88
C GLN A 62 8.51 7.06 17.25
N GLY A 63 7.35 7.71 17.23
CA GLY A 63 7.19 9.11 17.62
C GLY A 63 7.54 10.12 16.56
N LYS A 64 7.93 9.71 15.35
CA LYS A 64 8.29 10.61 14.25
C LYS A 64 7.30 10.50 13.11
N LEU A 65 6.95 11.63 12.48
CA LEU A 65 6.09 11.64 11.31
C LEU A 65 6.74 10.93 10.15
N VAL A 66 6.00 10.03 9.51
CA VAL A 66 6.45 9.32 8.31
C VAL A 66 5.33 9.35 7.26
N ASP A 67 5.73 9.47 5.99
CA ASP A 67 4.80 9.31 4.87
C ASP A 67 4.87 7.88 4.33
N GLY A 68 4.09 7.61 3.28
CA GLY A 68 4.06 6.28 2.67
C GLY A 68 5.38 5.88 2.03
N ILE A 69 6.14 6.84 1.52
CA ILE A 69 7.45 6.56 0.93
C ILE A 69 8.43 6.12 2.01
N LYS A 70 8.51 6.86 3.10
CA LYS A 70 9.40 6.50 4.21
C LYS A 70 9.01 5.17 4.84
N LEU A 71 7.71 4.97 5.04
CA LEU A 71 7.21 3.72 5.61
C LEU A 71 7.55 2.53 4.72
N THR A 72 7.42 2.69 3.40
CA THR A 72 7.81 1.65 2.45
C THR A 72 9.31 1.36 2.53
N GLN A 73 10.16 2.39 2.65
CA GLN A 73 11.60 2.21 2.86
C GLN A 73 11.87 1.34 4.08
N ILE A 74 11.21 1.64 5.19
CA ILE A 74 11.36 0.87 6.43
C ILE A 74 10.99 -0.59 6.20
N LEU A 75 9.87 -0.85 5.53
CA LEU A 75 9.43 -2.21 5.21
C LEU A 75 10.44 -2.95 4.33
N LYS A 76 11.00 -2.27 3.35
CA LYS A 76 11.93 -2.91 2.39
C LYS A 76 13.32 -3.12 2.97
N GLU A 77 13.70 -2.39 4.01
CA GLU A 77 14.98 -2.56 4.70
C GLU A 77 14.95 -3.69 5.73
N ASP A 78 13.77 -4.12 6.16
CA ASP A 78 13.62 -5.19 7.15
C ASP A 78 13.48 -6.53 6.44
N PRO A 79 14.40 -7.49 6.65
CA PRO A 79 14.34 -8.80 5.99
C PRO A 79 13.03 -9.55 6.23
N THR A 80 12.36 -9.31 7.35
CA THR A 80 11.09 -10.00 7.66
C THR A 80 9.92 -9.46 6.86
N THR A 81 10.01 -8.22 6.35
CA THR A 81 8.91 -7.57 5.63
C THR A 81 9.27 -7.22 4.17
N ALA A 82 10.54 -7.30 3.80
CA ALA A 82 11.02 -6.84 2.49
C ALA A 82 10.36 -7.55 1.31
N ARG A 83 9.94 -8.80 1.48
CA ARG A 83 9.33 -9.57 0.39
C ARG A 83 7.84 -9.32 0.19
N ILE A 84 7.19 -8.56 1.11
CA ILE A 84 5.78 -8.21 0.95
C ILE A 84 5.67 -7.14 -0.14
N PRO A 85 4.93 -7.39 -1.24
CA PRO A 85 4.79 -6.38 -2.28
C PRO A 85 4.09 -5.13 -1.78
N VAL A 86 4.52 -3.97 -2.24
CA VAL A 86 3.93 -2.67 -1.90
C VAL A 86 3.60 -1.91 -3.18
N ILE A 87 2.35 -1.50 -3.33
CA ILE A 87 1.91 -0.61 -4.39
C ILE A 87 1.67 0.76 -3.78
N LEU A 88 2.36 1.78 -4.26
CA LEU A 88 2.13 3.16 -3.82
C LEU A 88 0.89 3.73 -4.51
N VAL A 89 0.11 4.49 -3.75
CA VAL A 89 -1.06 5.19 -4.27
C VAL A 89 -0.88 6.67 -4.00
N THR A 90 -1.02 7.53 -5.01
CA THR A 90 -0.78 8.95 -4.85
C THR A 90 -1.76 9.80 -5.67
N ALA A 91 -2.13 10.96 -5.11
CA ALA A 91 -2.88 11.99 -5.83
C ALA A 91 -1.95 12.88 -6.66
N HIS A 92 -0.63 12.77 -6.49
CA HIS A 92 0.36 13.60 -7.17
C HIS A 92 1.05 12.81 -8.27
N ALA A 93 0.31 12.60 -9.37
CA ALA A 93 0.81 11.82 -10.51
C ALA A 93 1.30 12.75 -11.61
N MET A 94 2.43 13.42 -11.40
CA MET A 94 3.09 14.18 -12.44
C MET A 94 4.01 13.28 -13.24
N GLU A 95 4.27 13.66 -14.48
CA GLU A 95 5.21 12.93 -15.33
C GLU A 95 6.58 12.83 -14.65
N GLY A 96 7.12 11.62 -14.58
CA GLY A 96 8.39 11.35 -13.93
C GLY A 96 8.30 11.02 -12.44
N ASP A 97 7.17 11.32 -11.79
CA ASP A 97 7.02 11.03 -10.35
C ASP A 97 6.99 9.54 -10.06
N ARG A 98 6.45 8.74 -10.97
CA ARG A 98 6.37 7.30 -10.80
C ARG A 98 7.75 6.69 -10.55
N ASP A 99 8.70 6.95 -11.46
CA ASP A 99 10.04 6.38 -11.36
C ASP A 99 10.77 6.90 -10.12
N LYS A 100 10.60 8.18 -9.81
CA LYS A 100 11.20 8.80 -8.64
C LYS A 100 10.68 8.16 -7.35
N PHE A 101 9.37 8.00 -7.22
CA PHE A 101 8.77 7.42 -6.02
C PHE A 101 9.14 5.95 -5.86
N LEU A 102 9.15 5.18 -6.95
CA LEU A 102 9.57 3.78 -6.91
C LEU A 102 11.02 3.64 -6.49
N GLU A 103 11.90 4.47 -7.05
CA GLU A 103 13.33 4.45 -6.71
C GLU A 103 13.55 4.83 -5.24
N GLN A 104 12.90 5.90 -4.77
CA GLN A 104 13.06 6.38 -3.40
C GLN A 104 12.51 5.42 -2.36
N SER A 105 11.40 4.77 -2.64
CA SER A 105 10.69 3.93 -1.67
C SER A 105 11.11 2.47 -1.70
N GLY A 106 11.52 1.98 -2.86
CA GLY A 106 11.72 0.55 -3.10
C GLY A 106 10.40 -0.19 -3.33
N ALA A 107 9.29 0.52 -3.55
CA ALA A 107 8.00 -0.10 -3.82
C ALA A 107 8.02 -0.89 -5.13
N ASP A 108 7.09 -1.83 -5.25
CA ASP A 108 7.02 -2.73 -6.39
C ASP A 108 6.20 -2.19 -7.54
N ASP A 109 5.25 -1.29 -7.26
CA ASP A 109 4.44 -0.65 -8.29
C ASP A 109 3.80 0.63 -7.73
N TYR A 110 3.03 1.29 -8.56
CA TYR A 110 2.52 2.63 -8.31
C TYR A 110 1.21 2.83 -9.06
N ILE A 111 0.27 3.52 -8.44
CA ILE A 111 -0.98 3.91 -9.08
C ILE A 111 -1.38 5.32 -8.67
N SER A 112 -1.96 6.09 -9.61
CA SER A 112 -2.45 7.43 -9.32
C SER A 112 -3.93 7.44 -8.98
N LYS A 113 -4.31 8.37 -8.08
CA LYS A 113 -5.71 8.65 -7.74
C LYS A 113 -6.25 9.76 -8.63
N PRO A 114 -7.55 9.78 -8.91
CA PRO A 114 -8.51 8.73 -8.58
C PRO A 114 -8.30 7.50 -9.45
N VAL A 115 -8.61 6.32 -8.91
CA VAL A 115 -8.55 5.09 -9.69
C VAL A 115 -9.78 5.05 -10.60
N ILE A 116 -9.54 5.12 -11.90
CA ILE A 116 -10.61 5.12 -12.90
C ILE A 116 -10.86 3.71 -13.42
N ASP A 117 -9.78 2.96 -13.63
CA ASP A 117 -9.84 1.58 -14.11
C ASP A 117 -9.52 0.63 -12.97
N TYR A 118 -10.57 0.13 -12.31
CA TYR A 118 -10.42 -0.79 -11.19
C TYR A 118 -9.84 -2.14 -11.64
N GLN A 119 -10.15 -2.57 -12.86
CA GLN A 119 -9.61 -3.82 -13.37
C GLN A 119 -8.10 -3.73 -13.56
N ALA A 120 -7.59 -2.59 -14.02
CA ALA A 120 -6.15 -2.38 -14.16
C ALA A 120 -5.45 -2.46 -12.79
N LEU A 121 -6.06 -1.88 -11.74
CA LEU A 121 -5.50 -1.98 -10.39
C LEU A 121 -5.51 -3.43 -9.91
N LEU A 122 -6.61 -4.14 -10.11
CA LEU A 122 -6.69 -5.55 -9.72
C LEU A 122 -5.65 -6.40 -10.45
N ASP A 123 -5.40 -6.11 -11.72
CA ASP A 123 -4.37 -6.81 -12.50
C ASP A 123 -2.98 -6.55 -11.94
N GLN A 124 -2.69 -5.30 -11.54
CA GLN A 124 -1.42 -4.96 -10.88
C GLN A 124 -1.25 -5.73 -9.57
N ILE A 125 -2.30 -5.78 -8.76
CA ILE A 125 -2.30 -6.52 -7.49
C ILE A 125 -2.06 -8.00 -7.75
N THR A 126 -2.80 -8.59 -8.67
CA THR A 126 -2.70 -10.01 -9.00
C THR A 126 -1.30 -10.38 -9.49
N ALA A 127 -0.69 -9.50 -10.29
CA ALA A 127 0.66 -9.72 -10.81
C ALA A 127 1.71 -9.79 -9.71
N LEU A 128 1.48 -9.13 -8.59
CA LEU A 128 2.43 -9.08 -7.48
C LEU A 128 2.11 -10.08 -6.36
N LEU A 129 0.89 -10.62 -6.32
CA LEU A 129 0.52 -11.59 -5.29
C LEU A 129 1.28 -12.90 -5.49
N PRO A 130 1.75 -13.50 -4.39
CA PRO A 130 2.40 -14.80 -4.50
C PRO A 130 1.40 -15.85 -4.97
N GLU A 131 1.86 -16.77 -5.78
CA GLU A 131 1.03 -17.89 -6.21
C GLU A 131 0.71 -18.81 -5.03
N ALA A 132 -0.47 -19.39 -5.05
CA ALA A 132 -0.90 -20.30 -3.99
C ALA A 132 -0.11 -21.62 -4.01
#